data_185e774b089e4649be68b863dee6db1c
#
_entry.id   185e774b089e4649be68b863dee6db1c
#
_cell.length_a   1.000
_cell.length_b   1.000
_cell.length_c   1.000
_cell.angle_alpha   90.00
_cell.angle_beta   90.00
_cell.angle_gamma   90.00
#
_symmetry.space_group_name_H-M   'P 1'
#
loop_
_entity.id
_entity.type
_entity.pdbx_description
1 polymer ?
#
loop_
_entity_poly.entity_id
_entity_poly.type
_entity_poly.pdbx_seq_one_letter_code
_entity_poly.pdbx_strand_id
1 'polypeptide(L)'
;MMENKNYKNGLIYALSCAVIWGFLPIYWDALNPISSLVVIFYRVTLMTLTCFAIQYYQTRNIKALFAPMFEDRKKMWTYIIAGVLITLNWSIYIWAVQAGYVIQSSMGYFLEPLIVCLFGMIIYKEKANKWKLISLGFALAGLMVMVIGYRELPIIAIGLASTFAVYAAIKKSVDLPPFQSLLYETIFIAPVALLMVFWLEGSGIGAMATGGSTKFILLLLAGIATAVPMGLFSAAARNLPLLTLGLTEYISPSIALVLGIFLFKEPFDIIQFSAFVIIWIGLVFFTYGELVDIRKMKGEEVHD
;
A
#
# COMPACT_ATOMS: atom_id res chain seq x y z
N MET A 1 -21.02 5.22 20.24
CA MET A 1 -20.80 6.51 19.54
C MET A 1 -19.35 6.76 19.13
N MET A 2 -18.32 6.50 19.97
CA MET A 2 -16.89 6.61 19.61
C MET A 2 -16.47 5.59 18.56
N GLU A 3 -16.93 4.36 18.64
CA GLU A 3 -16.61 3.25 17.71
C GLU A 3 -17.06 3.55 16.26
N ASN A 4 -18.26 4.10 16.09
CA ASN A 4 -18.79 4.52 14.79
C ASN A 4 -17.99 5.70 14.18
N LYS A 5 -17.48 6.63 14.99
CA LYS A 5 -16.65 7.75 14.52
C LYS A 5 -15.28 7.25 14.03
N ASN A 6 -14.67 6.33 14.76
CA ASN A 6 -13.37 5.76 14.40
C ASN A 6 -13.48 4.96 13.10
N TYR A 7 -14.54 4.17 12.93
CA TYR A 7 -14.78 3.42 11.70
C TYR A 7 -14.94 4.33 10.47
N LYS A 8 -15.74 5.40 10.57
CA LYS A 8 -15.90 6.37 9.48
C LYS A 8 -14.59 7.07 9.11
N ASN A 9 -13.81 7.47 10.12
CA ASN A 9 -12.50 8.05 9.89
C ASN A 9 -11.58 7.04 9.20
N GLY A 10 -11.63 5.78 9.63
CA GLY A 10 -10.91 4.68 8.99
C GLY A 10 -11.24 4.54 7.50
N LEU A 11 -12.53 4.58 7.13
CA LEU A 11 -12.96 4.56 5.73
C LEU A 11 -12.44 5.77 4.94
N ILE A 12 -12.50 6.96 5.51
CA ILE A 12 -11.97 8.17 4.86
C ILE A 12 -10.46 8.00 4.63
N TYR A 13 -9.71 7.50 5.60
CA TYR A 13 -8.28 7.25 5.46
C TYR A 13 -7.98 6.20 4.40
N ALA A 14 -8.72 5.08 4.37
CA ALA A 14 -8.56 4.02 3.38
C ALA A 14 -8.85 4.52 1.97
N LEU A 15 -9.99 5.19 1.76
CA LEU A 15 -10.36 5.76 0.47
C LEU A 15 -9.35 6.80 -0.01
N SER A 16 -8.92 7.71 0.89
CA SER A 16 -7.91 8.72 0.55
C SER A 16 -6.58 8.08 0.18
N CYS A 17 -6.15 7.06 0.91
CA CYS A 17 -4.95 6.30 0.62
C CYS A 17 -5.04 5.64 -0.77
N ALA A 18 -6.12 4.90 -1.03
CA ALA A 18 -6.31 4.18 -2.29
C ALA A 18 -6.37 5.14 -3.50
N VAL A 19 -7.02 6.30 -3.36
CA VAL A 19 -7.06 7.33 -4.40
C VAL A 19 -5.66 7.89 -4.65
N ILE A 20 -4.93 8.28 -3.60
CA ILE A 20 -3.56 8.81 -3.75
C ILE A 20 -2.68 7.76 -4.43
N TRP A 21 -2.69 6.51 -3.97
CA TRP A 21 -1.90 5.44 -4.59
C TRP A 21 -2.28 5.20 -6.04
N GLY A 22 -3.57 5.30 -6.38
CA GLY A 22 -4.05 5.18 -7.76
C GLY A 22 -3.48 6.25 -8.69
N PHE A 23 -3.25 7.47 -8.20
CA PHE A 23 -2.68 8.58 -8.98
C PHE A 23 -1.15 8.67 -8.91
N LEU A 24 -0.50 7.97 -7.98
CA LEU A 24 0.97 8.01 -7.86
C LEU A 24 1.74 7.60 -9.12
N PRO A 25 1.25 6.74 -10.03
CA PRO A 25 1.93 6.47 -11.28
C PRO A 25 2.27 7.72 -12.10
N ILE A 26 1.42 8.76 -12.06
CA ILE A 26 1.69 10.05 -12.73
C ILE A 26 2.95 10.70 -12.14
N TYR A 27 3.09 10.68 -10.82
CA TYR A 27 4.25 11.26 -10.15
C TYR A 27 5.53 10.46 -10.44
N TRP A 28 5.45 9.11 -10.40
CA TRP A 28 6.61 8.26 -10.68
C TRP A 28 7.06 8.37 -12.12
N ASP A 29 6.13 8.42 -13.08
CA ASP A 29 6.45 8.65 -14.49
C ASP A 29 7.11 10.01 -14.73
N ALA A 30 6.64 11.06 -14.03
CA ALA A 30 7.23 12.38 -14.12
C ALA A 30 8.71 12.43 -13.67
N LEU A 31 9.23 11.42 -12.96
CA LEU A 31 10.63 11.33 -12.56
C LEU A 31 11.55 10.74 -13.65
N ASN A 32 11.00 10.18 -14.74
CA ASN A 32 11.82 9.69 -15.85
C ASN A 32 12.76 10.81 -16.38
N PRO A 33 14.03 10.49 -16.66
CA PRO A 33 14.67 9.17 -16.81
C PRO A 33 15.41 8.65 -15.56
N ILE A 34 15.15 9.15 -14.35
CA ILE A 34 15.78 8.62 -13.13
C ILE A 34 15.36 7.17 -12.95
N SER A 35 16.34 6.27 -12.77
CA SER A 35 16.05 4.85 -12.63
C SER A 35 15.21 4.55 -11.37
N SER A 36 14.33 3.55 -11.44
CA SER A 36 13.48 3.14 -10.33
C SER A 36 14.29 2.72 -9.10
N LEU A 37 15.49 2.16 -9.30
CA LEU A 37 16.40 1.80 -8.22
C LEU A 37 16.87 3.03 -7.43
N VAL A 38 17.24 4.11 -8.13
CA VAL A 38 17.61 5.39 -7.51
C VAL A 38 16.42 5.94 -6.75
N VAL A 39 15.23 5.98 -7.39
CA VAL A 39 14.01 6.49 -6.79
C VAL A 39 13.68 5.77 -5.47
N ILE A 40 13.86 4.44 -5.38
CA ILE A 40 13.59 3.68 -4.14
C ILE A 40 14.49 4.13 -2.99
N PHE A 41 15.78 4.25 -3.18
CA PHE A 41 16.68 4.64 -2.09
C PHE A 41 16.39 6.06 -1.61
N TYR A 42 16.14 6.99 -2.54
CA TYR A 42 15.67 8.33 -2.20
C TYR A 42 14.32 8.30 -1.45
N ARG A 43 13.38 7.52 -1.94
CA ARG A 43 12.05 7.37 -1.35
C ARG A 43 12.12 6.90 0.10
N VAL A 44 12.89 5.85 0.41
CA VAL A 44 13.06 5.33 1.77
C VAL A 44 13.73 6.38 2.67
N THR A 45 14.83 6.99 2.21
CA THR A 45 15.56 8.01 2.96
C THR A 45 14.68 9.23 3.25
N LEU A 46 14.04 9.78 2.22
CA LEU A 46 13.20 10.98 2.34
C LEU A 46 11.91 10.72 3.14
N MET A 47 11.33 9.53 3.03
CA MET A 47 10.19 9.12 3.85
C MET A 47 10.56 9.08 5.32
N THR A 48 11.72 8.50 5.66
CA THR A 48 12.22 8.47 7.05
C THR A 48 12.43 9.88 7.58
N LEU A 49 13.07 10.75 6.80
CA LEU A 49 13.27 12.16 7.17
C LEU A 49 11.94 12.91 7.35
N THR A 50 10.97 12.68 6.46
CA THR A 50 9.63 13.27 6.55
C THR A 50 8.92 12.83 7.83
N CYS A 51 8.90 11.52 8.11
CA CYS A 51 8.28 10.98 9.32
C CYS A 51 8.99 11.50 10.59
N PHE A 52 10.33 11.55 10.57
CA PHE A 52 11.12 12.12 11.66
C PHE A 52 10.78 13.59 11.90
N ALA A 53 10.74 14.41 10.84
CA ALA A 53 10.43 15.83 10.95
C ALA A 53 9.02 16.05 11.54
N ILE A 54 8.00 15.32 11.05
CA ILE A 54 6.62 15.40 11.56
C ILE A 54 6.58 15.04 13.05
N GLN A 55 7.19 13.91 13.43
CA GLN A 55 7.16 13.42 14.80
C GLN A 55 7.98 14.30 15.75
N TYR A 56 9.15 14.79 15.32
CA TYR A 56 9.94 15.72 16.11
C TYR A 56 9.21 17.06 16.32
N TYR A 57 8.54 17.57 15.30
CA TYR A 57 7.72 18.78 15.42
C TYR A 57 6.61 18.63 16.46
N GLN A 58 5.98 17.44 16.54
CA GLN A 58 4.92 17.15 17.50
C GLN A 58 5.42 16.94 18.93
N THR A 59 6.51 16.18 19.08
CA THR A 59 7.02 15.77 20.41
C THR A 59 8.00 16.78 21.00
N ARG A 60 8.75 17.51 20.16
CA ARG A 60 9.84 18.42 20.53
C ARG A 60 10.93 17.79 21.43
N ASN A 61 10.94 16.46 21.52
CA ASN A 61 11.85 15.72 22.39
C ASN A 61 12.28 14.41 21.72
N ILE A 62 13.57 14.32 21.34
CA ILE A 62 14.14 13.15 20.66
C ILE A 62 14.06 11.91 21.55
N LYS A 63 14.33 12.03 22.88
CA LYS A 63 14.26 10.88 23.78
C LYS A 63 12.83 10.35 23.87
N ALA A 64 11.85 11.23 24.03
CA ALA A 64 10.44 10.84 24.05
C ALA A 64 9.98 10.22 22.71
N LEU A 65 10.55 10.68 21.59
CA LEU A 65 10.26 10.12 20.27
C LEU A 65 10.70 8.66 20.14
N PHE A 66 11.87 8.30 20.65
CA PHE A 66 12.45 6.96 20.47
C PHE A 66 12.26 6.04 21.68
N ALA A 67 11.93 6.54 22.87
CA ALA A 67 11.72 5.72 24.07
C ALA A 67 10.75 4.55 23.82
N PRO A 68 9.55 4.72 23.23
CA PRO A 68 8.61 3.62 23.01
C PRO A 68 9.15 2.51 22.11
N MET A 69 10.10 2.81 21.23
CA MET A 69 10.70 1.82 20.34
C MET A 69 11.55 0.79 21.10
N PHE A 70 12.18 1.20 22.20
CA PHE A 70 13.10 0.38 22.96
C PHE A 70 12.50 -0.17 24.27
N GLU A 71 11.27 0.22 24.64
CA GLU A 71 10.60 -0.27 25.84
C GLU A 71 10.30 -1.76 25.80
N ASP A 72 9.97 -2.27 24.61
CA ASP A 72 9.62 -3.68 24.42
C ASP A 72 10.37 -4.26 23.21
N ARG A 73 11.20 -5.25 23.48
CA ARG A 73 12.01 -5.93 22.46
C ARG A 73 11.15 -6.61 21.38
N LYS A 74 9.96 -7.12 21.74
CA LYS A 74 9.04 -7.73 20.78
C LYS A 74 8.45 -6.69 19.83
N LYS A 75 8.05 -5.54 20.37
CA LYS A 75 7.54 -4.41 19.55
C LYS A 75 8.63 -3.90 18.62
N MET A 76 9.86 -3.75 19.08
CA MET A 76 10.98 -3.35 18.23
C MET A 76 11.16 -4.29 17.04
N TRP A 77 11.17 -5.63 17.27
CA TRP A 77 11.24 -6.59 16.17
C TRP A 77 10.05 -6.52 15.24
N THR A 78 8.85 -6.23 15.75
CA THR A 78 7.65 -6.03 14.92
C THR A 78 7.85 -4.87 13.94
N TYR A 79 8.42 -3.76 14.39
CA TYR A 79 8.71 -2.61 13.50
C TYR A 79 9.78 -2.95 12.46
N ILE A 80 10.86 -3.63 12.86
CA ILE A 80 11.92 -4.07 11.95
C ILE A 80 11.34 -5.00 10.88
N ILE A 81 10.55 -6.00 11.28
CA ILE A 81 9.92 -6.94 10.35
C ILE A 81 8.98 -6.22 9.39
N ALA A 82 8.16 -5.30 9.89
CA ALA A 82 7.28 -4.49 9.04
C ALA A 82 8.07 -3.68 8.01
N GLY A 83 9.16 -3.02 8.43
CA GLY A 83 10.04 -2.27 7.54
C GLY A 83 10.72 -3.15 6.49
N VAL A 84 11.21 -4.32 6.88
CA VAL A 84 11.81 -5.30 5.96
C VAL A 84 10.77 -5.79 4.95
N LEU A 85 9.56 -6.13 5.40
CA LEU A 85 8.49 -6.64 4.53
C LEU A 85 8.07 -5.62 3.48
N ILE A 86 7.86 -4.37 3.87
CA ILE A 86 7.45 -3.33 2.91
C ILE A 86 8.57 -2.97 1.94
N THR A 87 9.82 -2.96 2.40
CA THR A 87 10.98 -2.73 1.53
C THR A 87 11.19 -3.91 0.57
N LEU A 88 11.03 -5.14 1.04
CA LEU A 88 11.08 -6.35 0.22
C LEU A 88 9.96 -6.34 -0.84
N ASN A 89 8.74 -5.98 -0.45
CA ASN A 89 7.61 -5.83 -1.38
C ASN A 89 7.95 -4.88 -2.53
N TRP A 90 8.42 -3.68 -2.22
CA TRP A 90 8.84 -2.70 -3.24
C TRP A 90 9.99 -3.20 -4.10
N SER A 91 10.96 -3.92 -3.50
CA SER A 91 12.11 -4.48 -4.23
C SER A 91 11.70 -5.58 -5.19
N ILE A 92 10.79 -6.49 -4.76
CA ILE A 92 10.23 -7.54 -5.62
C ILE A 92 9.50 -6.90 -6.79
N TYR A 93 8.67 -5.87 -6.54
CA TYR A 93 7.93 -5.18 -7.59
C TYR A 93 8.86 -4.60 -8.65
N ILE A 94 9.87 -3.83 -8.24
CA ILE A 94 10.81 -3.21 -9.18
C ILE A 94 11.59 -4.24 -9.95
N TRP A 95 12.12 -5.27 -9.25
CA TRP A 95 12.82 -6.36 -9.91
C TRP A 95 11.93 -7.06 -10.94
N ALA A 96 10.67 -7.34 -10.59
CA ALA A 96 9.74 -8.02 -11.48
C ALA A 96 9.46 -7.19 -12.75
N VAL A 97 9.23 -5.88 -12.60
CA VAL A 97 8.99 -4.97 -13.73
C VAL A 97 10.24 -4.88 -14.62
N GLN A 98 11.43 -4.72 -14.05
CA GLN A 98 12.68 -4.65 -14.81
C GLN A 98 13.05 -5.97 -15.50
N ALA A 99 12.70 -7.11 -14.89
CA ALA A 99 12.90 -8.44 -15.47
C ALA A 99 11.83 -8.84 -16.51
N GLY A 100 10.85 -7.96 -16.80
CA GLY A 100 9.81 -8.18 -17.79
C GLY A 100 8.59 -8.96 -17.29
N TYR A 101 8.51 -9.27 -15.98
CA TYR A 101 7.36 -9.96 -15.35
C TYR A 101 6.18 -9.01 -15.06
N VAL A 102 5.83 -8.16 -16.04
CA VAL A 102 4.80 -7.11 -15.87
C VAL A 102 3.42 -7.73 -15.58
N ILE A 103 3.08 -8.83 -16.27
CA ILE A 103 1.81 -9.55 -16.06
C ILE A 103 1.71 -10.05 -14.61
N GLN A 104 2.74 -10.72 -14.10
CA GLN A 104 2.74 -11.23 -12.73
C GLN A 104 2.73 -10.09 -11.69
N SER A 105 3.40 -8.97 -11.95
CA SER A 105 3.32 -7.79 -11.10
C SER A 105 1.90 -7.22 -11.05
N SER A 106 1.22 -7.17 -12.19
CA SER A 106 -0.19 -6.77 -12.29
C SER A 106 -1.10 -7.72 -11.52
N MET A 107 -0.93 -9.04 -11.69
CA MET A 107 -1.68 -10.04 -10.90
C MET A 107 -1.48 -9.87 -9.39
N GLY A 108 -0.30 -9.40 -8.96
CA GLY A 108 -0.02 -9.08 -7.56
C GLY A 108 -1.03 -8.11 -6.96
N TYR A 109 -1.38 -7.05 -7.67
CA TYR A 109 -2.38 -6.06 -7.23
C TYR A 109 -3.81 -6.62 -7.12
N PHE A 110 -4.12 -7.70 -7.84
CA PHE A 110 -5.41 -8.39 -7.69
C PHE A 110 -5.39 -9.37 -6.51
N LEU A 111 -4.27 -10.02 -6.29
CA LEU A 111 -4.11 -11.03 -5.24
C LEU A 111 -3.93 -10.39 -3.86
N GLU A 112 -3.25 -9.24 -3.79
CA GLU A 112 -2.92 -8.54 -2.54
C GLU A 112 -4.15 -8.24 -1.68
N PRO A 113 -5.21 -7.57 -2.18
CA PRO A 113 -6.41 -7.32 -1.40
C PRO A 113 -7.11 -8.60 -0.92
N LEU A 114 -7.08 -9.67 -1.73
CA LEU A 114 -7.64 -10.97 -1.36
C LEU A 114 -6.93 -11.56 -0.16
N ILE A 115 -5.58 -11.57 -0.15
CA ILE A 115 -4.80 -12.12 0.97
C ILE A 115 -4.98 -11.25 2.22
N VAL A 116 -5.04 -9.92 2.09
CA VAL A 116 -5.35 -9.00 3.20
C VAL A 116 -6.71 -9.35 3.82
N CYS A 117 -7.74 -9.56 2.99
CA CYS A 117 -9.06 -10.00 3.46
C CYS A 117 -9.02 -11.35 4.16
N LEU A 118 -8.31 -12.33 3.60
CA LEU A 118 -8.13 -13.64 4.21
C LEU A 118 -7.45 -13.55 5.57
N PHE A 119 -6.43 -12.71 5.72
CA PHE A 119 -5.77 -12.47 7.00
C PHE A 119 -6.70 -11.81 8.02
N GLY A 120 -7.56 -10.89 7.59
CA GLY A 120 -8.62 -10.33 8.42
C GLY A 120 -9.53 -11.42 8.99
N MET A 121 -10.01 -12.31 8.13
CA MET A 121 -10.91 -13.38 8.54
C MET A 121 -10.21 -14.48 9.38
N ILE A 122 -8.98 -14.88 9.02
CA ILE A 122 -8.29 -16.01 9.66
C ILE A 122 -7.58 -15.56 10.94
N ILE A 123 -6.76 -14.48 10.88
CA ILE A 123 -5.92 -14.03 12.00
C ILE A 123 -6.74 -13.23 13.01
N TYR A 124 -7.54 -12.29 12.50
CA TYR A 124 -8.33 -11.39 13.35
C TYR A 124 -9.76 -11.87 13.58
N LYS A 125 -10.16 -13.03 13.00
CA LYS A 125 -11.49 -13.61 13.11
C LYS A 125 -12.61 -12.62 12.78
N GLU A 126 -12.35 -11.76 11.80
CA GLU A 126 -13.30 -10.76 11.34
C GLU A 126 -14.49 -11.41 10.64
N LYS A 127 -15.70 -10.95 10.97
CA LYS A 127 -16.94 -11.45 10.36
C LYS A 127 -17.27 -10.62 9.12
N ALA A 128 -17.48 -11.30 8.00
CA ALA A 128 -17.97 -10.70 6.78
C ALA A 128 -19.50 -10.81 6.70
N ASN A 129 -20.19 -9.75 6.31
CA ASN A 129 -21.58 -9.86 5.90
C ASN A 129 -21.67 -10.56 4.52
N LYS A 130 -22.87 -11.04 4.14
CA LYS A 130 -23.06 -11.78 2.88
C LYS A 130 -22.61 -11.00 1.64
N TRP A 131 -22.76 -9.71 1.62
CA TRP A 131 -22.40 -8.84 0.49
C TRP A 131 -20.88 -8.72 0.32
N LYS A 132 -20.14 -8.63 1.43
CA LYS A 132 -18.67 -8.67 1.41
C LYS A 132 -18.15 -10.04 0.96
N LEU A 133 -18.80 -11.13 1.33
CA LEU A 133 -18.44 -12.47 0.84
C LEU A 133 -18.68 -12.62 -0.65
N ILE A 134 -19.80 -12.09 -1.16
CA ILE A 134 -20.07 -12.04 -2.61
C ILE A 134 -18.98 -11.23 -3.33
N SER A 135 -18.64 -10.05 -2.81
CA SER A 135 -17.55 -9.23 -3.36
C SER A 135 -16.22 -9.99 -3.43
N LEU A 136 -15.86 -10.68 -2.36
CA LEU A 136 -14.65 -11.50 -2.31
C LEU A 136 -14.67 -12.63 -3.35
N GLY A 137 -15.85 -13.24 -3.58
CA GLY A 137 -16.07 -14.22 -4.65
C GLY A 137 -15.82 -13.64 -6.05
N PHE A 138 -16.31 -12.44 -6.32
CA PHE A 138 -16.03 -11.72 -7.57
C PHE A 138 -14.55 -11.38 -7.73
N ALA A 139 -13.89 -10.94 -6.67
CA ALA A 139 -12.46 -10.64 -6.70
C ALA A 139 -11.63 -11.90 -7.00
N LEU A 140 -11.97 -13.04 -6.39
CA LEU A 140 -11.36 -14.33 -6.69
C LEU A 140 -11.62 -14.76 -8.15
N ALA A 141 -12.85 -14.59 -8.64
CA ALA A 141 -13.18 -14.88 -10.03
C ALA A 141 -12.37 -14.03 -11.02
N GLY A 142 -12.19 -12.73 -10.75
CA GLY A 142 -11.34 -11.85 -11.54
C GLY A 142 -9.88 -12.33 -11.58
N LEU A 143 -9.32 -12.70 -10.44
CA LEU A 143 -7.98 -13.30 -10.37
C LEU A 143 -7.90 -14.60 -11.19
N MET A 144 -8.89 -15.48 -11.09
CA MET A 144 -8.92 -16.74 -11.84
C MET A 144 -8.98 -16.51 -13.36
N VAL A 145 -9.68 -15.47 -13.82
CA VAL A 145 -9.68 -15.07 -15.24
C VAL A 145 -8.26 -14.73 -15.69
N MET A 146 -7.48 -14.00 -14.89
CA MET A 146 -6.08 -13.69 -15.23
C MET A 146 -5.20 -14.95 -15.23
N VAL A 147 -5.27 -15.78 -14.19
CA VAL A 147 -4.46 -17.01 -14.08
C VAL A 147 -4.73 -17.96 -15.24
N ILE A 148 -6.00 -18.18 -15.59
CA ILE A 148 -6.40 -19.07 -16.67
C ILE A 148 -6.07 -18.44 -18.05
N GLY A 149 -6.32 -17.15 -18.20
CA GLY A 149 -6.10 -16.43 -19.44
C GLY A 149 -4.64 -16.36 -19.84
N TYR A 150 -3.77 -16.04 -18.91
CA TYR A 150 -2.32 -15.95 -19.16
C TYR A 150 -1.61 -17.29 -19.07
N ARG A 151 -2.22 -18.31 -18.47
CA ARG A 151 -1.62 -19.66 -18.25
C ARG A 151 -0.29 -19.60 -17.51
N GLU A 152 -0.11 -18.63 -16.65
CA GLU A 152 1.08 -18.45 -15.83
C GLU A 152 0.80 -18.76 -14.35
N LEU A 153 1.75 -19.44 -13.69
CA LEU A 153 1.72 -19.58 -12.23
C LEU A 153 2.17 -18.26 -11.60
N PRO A 154 1.33 -17.61 -10.80
CA PRO A 154 1.57 -16.26 -10.33
C PRO A 154 2.52 -16.23 -9.11
N ILE A 155 3.71 -16.83 -9.21
CA ILE A 155 4.65 -16.97 -8.07
C ILE A 155 5.11 -15.60 -7.58
N ILE A 156 5.45 -14.69 -8.51
CA ILE A 156 5.87 -13.33 -8.16
C ILE A 156 4.69 -12.55 -7.56
N ALA A 157 3.49 -12.72 -8.12
CA ALA A 157 2.27 -12.12 -7.60
C ALA A 157 1.97 -12.59 -6.16
N ILE A 158 2.16 -13.88 -5.86
CA ILE A 158 2.03 -14.44 -4.51
C ILE A 158 3.05 -13.80 -3.56
N GLY A 159 4.31 -13.67 -4.00
CA GLY A 159 5.37 -13.01 -3.21
C GLY A 159 5.03 -11.55 -2.88
N LEU A 160 4.59 -10.78 -3.88
CA LEU A 160 4.16 -9.39 -3.72
C LEU A 160 2.97 -9.30 -2.75
N ALA A 161 1.90 -10.03 -3.04
CA ALA A 161 0.68 -9.97 -2.27
C ALA A 161 0.88 -10.46 -0.82
N SER A 162 1.67 -11.52 -0.61
CA SER A 162 1.92 -12.05 0.73
C SER A 162 2.76 -11.12 1.58
N THR A 163 3.81 -10.52 1.03
CA THR A 163 4.66 -9.57 1.78
C THR A 163 3.86 -8.34 2.23
N PHE A 164 3.00 -7.81 1.36
CA PHE A 164 2.13 -6.70 1.73
C PHE A 164 1.02 -7.10 2.71
N ALA A 165 0.39 -8.25 2.52
CA ALA A 165 -0.68 -8.70 3.42
C ALA A 165 -0.17 -8.96 4.85
N VAL A 166 1.04 -9.55 5.00
CA VAL A 166 1.69 -9.69 6.31
C VAL A 166 1.99 -8.32 6.90
N TYR A 167 2.50 -7.39 6.09
CA TYR A 167 2.71 -6.00 6.51
C TYR A 167 1.41 -5.35 7.00
N ALA A 168 0.31 -5.47 6.24
CA ALA A 168 -1.00 -4.93 6.62
C ALA A 168 -1.53 -5.53 7.94
N ALA A 169 -1.36 -6.85 8.14
CA ALA A 169 -1.69 -7.51 9.39
C ALA A 169 -0.86 -6.96 10.56
N ILE A 170 0.44 -6.78 10.38
CA ILE A 170 1.30 -6.16 11.40
C ILE A 170 0.82 -4.74 11.71
N LYS A 171 0.53 -3.93 10.69
CA LYS A 171 0.05 -2.54 10.88
C LYS A 171 -1.22 -2.48 11.72
N LYS A 172 -2.14 -3.42 11.55
CA LYS A 172 -3.35 -3.52 12.37
C LYS A 172 -3.04 -3.77 13.84
N SER A 173 -1.97 -4.50 14.15
CA SER A 173 -1.58 -4.84 15.54
C SER A 173 -0.78 -3.74 16.23
N VAL A 174 -0.27 -2.75 15.48
CA VAL A 174 0.58 -1.69 16.01
C VAL A 174 -0.26 -0.53 16.54
N ASP A 175 -0.18 -0.28 17.84
CA ASP A 175 -0.85 0.86 18.49
C ASP A 175 0.11 2.05 18.68
N LEU A 176 0.47 2.68 17.56
CA LEU A 176 1.27 3.90 17.51
C LEU A 176 0.65 4.92 16.56
N PRO A 177 0.94 6.22 16.74
CA PRO A 177 0.62 7.22 15.72
C PRO A 177 1.19 6.80 14.36
N PRO A 178 0.45 7.02 13.25
CA PRO A 178 0.83 6.49 11.92
C PRO A 178 2.26 6.84 11.51
N PHE A 179 2.65 8.11 11.59
CA PHE A 179 3.99 8.55 11.19
C PHE A 179 5.09 8.09 12.15
N GLN A 180 4.79 7.87 13.44
CA GLN A 180 5.73 7.29 14.39
C GLN A 180 6.00 5.81 14.07
N SER A 181 4.96 5.05 13.76
CA SER A 181 5.09 3.67 13.30
C SER A 181 5.96 3.59 12.03
N LEU A 182 5.69 4.44 11.03
CA LEU A 182 6.47 4.49 9.80
C LEU A 182 7.94 4.86 10.03
N LEU A 183 8.20 5.81 10.96
CA LEU A 183 9.56 6.16 11.34
C LEU A 183 10.31 4.95 11.91
N TYR A 184 9.67 4.19 12.83
CA TYR A 184 10.29 3.03 13.44
C TYR A 184 10.55 1.88 12.46
N GLU A 185 9.70 1.73 11.45
CA GLU A 185 9.86 0.74 10.38
C GLU A 185 11.01 1.07 9.45
N THR A 186 11.21 2.36 9.14
CA THR A 186 12.19 2.78 8.12
C THR A 186 13.56 3.16 8.69
N ILE A 187 13.64 3.52 9.96
CA ILE A 187 14.89 4.04 10.57
C ILE A 187 16.05 3.05 10.52
N PHE A 188 15.76 1.73 10.57
CA PHE A 188 16.79 0.69 10.48
C PHE A 188 17.28 0.46 9.05
N ILE A 189 16.46 0.81 8.05
CA ILE A 189 16.75 0.63 6.62
C ILE A 189 17.36 1.90 6.04
N ALA A 190 16.96 3.06 6.57
CA ALA A 190 17.38 4.37 6.09
C ALA A 190 18.90 4.57 6.02
N PRO A 191 19.75 4.10 6.97
CA PRO A 191 21.19 4.23 6.84
C PRO A 191 21.75 3.52 5.59
N VAL A 192 21.26 2.32 5.30
CA VAL A 192 21.65 1.58 4.09
C VAL A 192 21.15 2.29 2.83
N ALA A 193 19.91 2.75 2.84
CA ALA A 193 19.35 3.51 1.72
C ALA A 193 20.13 4.81 1.46
N LEU A 194 20.51 5.52 2.52
CA LEU A 194 21.30 6.75 2.43
C LEU A 194 22.71 6.48 1.87
N LEU A 195 23.37 5.42 2.32
CA LEU A 195 24.67 5.01 1.78
C LEU A 195 24.57 4.69 0.29
N MET A 196 23.49 4.00 -0.13
CA MET A 196 23.24 3.72 -1.54
C MET A 196 22.97 5.00 -2.34
N VAL A 197 22.26 5.98 -1.79
CA VAL A 197 22.09 7.29 -2.43
C VAL A 197 23.44 7.95 -2.68
N PHE A 198 24.32 8.03 -1.68
CA PHE A 198 25.65 8.62 -1.84
C PHE A 198 26.51 7.87 -2.85
N TRP A 199 26.44 6.53 -2.83
CA TRP A 199 27.19 5.70 -3.79
C TRP A 199 26.71 5.92 -5.22
N LEU A 200 25.39 5.95 -5.47
CA LEU A 200 24.80 6.17 -6.79
C LEU A 200 25.11 7.57 -7.32
N GLU A 201 25.01 8.60 -6.51
CA GLU A 201 25.38 9.98 -6.90
C GLU A 201 26.86 10.08 -7.20
N GLY A 202 27.72 9.49 -6.36
CA GLY A 202 29.18 9.49 -6.56
C GLY A 202 29.62 8.68 -7.77
N SER A 203 28.83 7.68 -8.20
CA SER A 203 29.10 6.85 -9.39
C SER A 203 28.58 7.50 -10.69
N GLY A 204 27.94 8.67 -10.63
CA GLY A 204 27.41 9.36 -11.81
C GLY A 204 26.15 8.73 -12.42
N ILE A 205 25.52 7.82 -11.73
CA ILE A 205 24.24 7.17 -12.14
C ILE A 205 23.08 7.57 -11.22
N GLY A 206 23.33 8.54 -10.35
CA GLY A 206 22.32 9.07 -9.41
C GLY A 206 21.30 9.96 -10.07
N ALA A 207 20.41 10.53 -9.24
CA ALA A 207 19.28 11.33 -9.69
C ALA A 207 19.71 12.64 -10.34
N MET A 208 20.75 13.29 -9.80
CA MET A 208 21.25 14.56 -10.34
C MET A 208 21.86 14.36 -11.74
N ALA A 209 22.64 13.31 -11.92
CA ALA A 209 23.31 13.04 -13.19
C ALA A 209 22.31 12.59 -14.28
N THR A 210 21.30 11.79 -13.93
CA THR A 210 20.38 11.20 -14.92
C THR A 210 19.13 12.06 -15.15
N GLY A 211 18.60 12.74 -14.12
CA GLY A 211 17.37 13.53 -14.20
C GLY A 211 17.57 15.05 -14.31
N GLY A 212 18.77 15.52 -14.00
CA GLY A 212 19.05 16.94 -13.89
C GLY A 212 18.32 17.65 -12.74
N SER A 213 18.53 18.93 -12.59
CA SER A 213 18.05 19.71 -11.43
C SER A 213 16.52 19.67 -11.24
N THR A 214 15.75 19.77 -12.32
CA THR A 214 14.28 19.80 -12.24
C THR A 214 13.72 18.49 -11.70
N LYS A 215 14.16 17.35 -12.24
CA LYS A 215 13.70 16.03 -11.79
C LYS A 215 14.22 15.70 -10.39
N PHE A 216 15.42 16.15 -10.07
CA PHE A 216 15.97 16.02 -8.72
C PHE A 216 15.12 16.77 -7.68
N ILE A 217 14.71 18.03 -7.96
CA ILE A 217 13.83 18.79 -7.05
C ILE A 217 12.48 18.06 -6.90
N LEU A 218 11.93 17.56 -8.01
CA LEU A 218 10.70 16.77 -7.95
C LEU A 218 10.89 15.51 -7.08
N LEU A 219 12.02 14.81 -7.21
CA LEU A 219 12.34 13.62 -6.42
C LEU A 219 12.40 13.91 -4.91
N LEU A 220 12.78 15.12 -4.48
CA LEU A 220 12.77 15.48 -3.06
C LEU A 220 11.37 15.41 -2.42
N LEU A 221 10.30 15.48 -3.23
CA LEU A 221 8.94 15.30 -2.76
C LEU A 221 8.57 13.81 -2.56
N ALA A 222 9.42 12.86 -2.99
CA ALA A 222 9.15 11.42 -2.88
C ALA A 222 8.93 10.96 -1.44
N GLY A 223 9.56 11.63 -0.47
CA GLY A 223 9.33 11.38 0.96
C GLY A 223 7.88 11.63 1.36
N ILE A 224 7.33 12.78 1.00
CA ILE A 224 5.94 13.15 1.29
C ILE A 224 4.98 12.29 0.46
N ALA A 225 5.25 12.11 -0.84
CA ALA A 225 4.45 11.28 -1.73
C ALA A 225 4.34 9.82 -1.26
N THR A 226 5.31 9.34 -0.48
CA THR A 226 5.27 8.02 0.13
C THR A 226 4.70 8.04 1.54
N ALA A 227 5.15 8.97 2.40
CA ALA A 227 4.77 9.01 3.81
C ALA A 227 3.27 9.29 4.00
N VAL A 228 2.67 10.14 3.16
CA VAL A 228 1.26 10.52 3.30
C VAL A 228 0.33 9.32 3.07
N PRO A 229 0.34 8.62 1.91
CA PRO A 229 -0.54 7.48 1.72
C PRO A 229 -0.23 6.32 2.68
N MET A 230 1.04 6.05 2.99
CA MET A 230 1.41 5.02 3.97
C MET A 230 0.92 5.37 5.39
N GLY A 231 0.94 6.66 5.75
CA GLY A 231 0.37 7.15 7.01
C GLY A 231 -1.16 6.98 7.06
N LEU A 232 -1.85 7.29 5.97
CA LEU A 232 -3.29 7.07 5.82
C LEU A 232 -3.63 5.58 5.89
N PHE A 233 -2.86 4.72 5.20
CA PHE A 233 -3.00 3.27 5.30
C PHE A 233 -2.84 2.77 6.74
N SER A 234 -1.79 3.23 7.43
CA SER A 234 -1.54 2.89 8.84
C SER A 234 -2.70 3.32 9.74
N ALA A 235 -3.23 4.53 9.53
CA ALA A 235 -4.39 5.02 10.25
C ALA A 235 -5.65 4.20 9.95
N ALA A 236 -5.87 3.83 8.68
CA ALA A 236 -6.99 3.00 8.26
C ALA A 236 -6.92 1.60 8.88
N ALA A 237 -5.75 0.93 8.83
CA ALA A 237 -5.54 -0.40 9.37
C ALA A 237 -5.86 -0.49 10.88
N ARG A 238 -5.62 0.58 11.64
CA ARG A 238 -5.98 0.66 13.06
C ARG A 238 -7.47 0.80 13.32
N ASN A 239 -8.19 1.44 12.40
CA ASN A 239 -9.59 1.84 12.60
C ASN A 239 -10.59 0.94 11.87
N LEU A 240 -10.14 0.13 10.92
CA LEU A 240 -10.98 -0.75 10.09
C LEU A 240 -10.66 -2.22 10.30
N PRO A 241 -11.63 -3.11 10.07
CA PRO A 241 -11.36 -4.50 9.77
C PRO A 241 -10.44 -4.62 8.54
N LEU A 242 -9.51 -5.58 8.54
CA LEU A 242 -8.64 -5.85 7.39
C LEU A 242 -9.44 -6.28 6.16
N LEU A 243 -10.58 -6.95 6.35
CA LEU A 243 -11.51 -7.29 5.28
C LEU A 243 -12.00 -6.03 4.55
N THR A 244 -12.43 -5.01 5.28
CA THR A 244 -12.89 -3.74 4.71
C THR A 244 -11.72 -2.98 4.07
N LEU A 245 -10.57 -2.93 4.75
CA LEU A 245 -9.36 -2.30 4.23
C LEU A 245 -8.93 -2.95 2.92
N GLY A 246 -8.78 -4.29 2.88
CA GLY A 246 -8.36 -5.02 1.68
C GLY A 246 -9.30 -4.79 0.50
N LEU A 247 -10.63 -4.88 0.69
CA LEU A 247 -11.56 -4.62 -0.41
C LEU A 247 -11.50 -3.16 -0.91
N THR A 248 -11.19 -2.20 -0.03
CA THR A 248 -10.98 -0.79 -0.41
C THR A 248 -9.74 -0.61 -1.29
N GLU A 249 -8.70 -1.44 -1.12
CA GLU A 249 -7.46 -1.36 -1.91
C GLU A 249 -7.66 -1.58 -3.41
N TYR A 250 -8.76 -2.26 -3.86
CA TYR A 250 -9.06 -2.40 -5.28
C TYR A 250 -9.33 -1.08 -6.02
N ILE A 251 -9.57 0.01 -5.31
CA ILE A 251 -9.74 1.34 -5.91
C ILE A 251 -8.43 1.81 -6.55
N SER A 252 -7.29 1.56 -5.91
CA SER A 252 -5.98 1.98 -6.41
C SER A 252 -5.65 1.36 -7.79
N PRO A 253 -5.65 0.03 -7.98
CA PRO A 253 -5.40 -0.56 -9.29
C PRO A 253 -6.48 -0.20 -10.31
N SER A 254 -7.72 0.09 -9.90
CA SER A 254 -8.77 0.57 -10.81
C SER A 254 -8.43 1.95 -11.39
N ILE A 255 -7.98 2.88 -10.55
CA ILE A 255 -7.53 4.21 -11.01
C ILE A 255 -6.28 4.06 -11.88
N ALA A 256 -5.31 3.26 -11.45
CA ALA A 256 -4.07 3.04 -12.19
C ALA A 256 -4.35 2.43 -13.58
N LEU A 257 -5.32 1.52 -13.71
CA LEU A 257 -5.76 0.98 -15.00
C LEU A 257 -6.30 2.08 -15.93
N VAL A 258 -7.19 2.93 -15.42
CA VAL A 258 -7.76 4.04 -16.21
C VAL A 258 -6.64 4.97 -16.68
N LEU A 259 -5.68 5.27 -15.81
CA LEU A 259 -4.51 6.09 -16.19
C LEU A 259 -3.64 5.37 -17.22
N GLY A 260 -3.39 4.07 -17.06
CA GLY A 260 -2.63 3.25 -18.01
C GLY A 260 -3.22 3.35 -19.42
N ILE A 261 -4.52 3.15 -19.53
CA ILE A 261 -5.21 3.18 -20.83
C ILE A 261 -5.25 4.59 -21.43
N PHE A 262 -5.73 5.58 -20.67
CA PHE A 262 -6.06 6.90 -21.22
C PHE A 262 -4.87 7.87 -21.21
N LEU A 263 -4.01 7.82 -20.20
CA LEU A 263 -2.88 8.75 -20.06
C LEU A 263 -1.60 8.15 -20.63
N PHE A 264 -1.22 6.95 -20.22
CA PHE A 264 0.06 6.33 -20.63
C PHE A 264 -0.04 5.58 -21.96
N LYS A 265 -1.27 5.37 -22.50
CA LYS A 265 -1.50 4.66 -23.77
C LYS A 265 -0.92 3.24 -23.77
N GLU A 266 -0.93 2.59 -22.63
CA GLU A 266 -0.47 1.22 -22.50
C GLU A 266 -1.35 0.26 -23.31
N PRO A 267 -0.76 -0.78 -23.92
CA PRO A 267 -1.52 -1.81 -24.61
C PRO A 267 -2.43 -2.52 -23.60
N PHE A 268 -3.71 -2.55 -23.93
CA PHE A 268 -4.73 -3.06 -23.04
C PHE A 268 -5.23 -4.43 -23.51
N ASP A 269 -5.14 -5.41 -22.63
CA ASP A 269 -5.50 -6.80 -22.88
C ASP A 269 -6.93 -7.08 -22.43
N ILE A 270 -7.66 -7.86 -23.24
CA ILE A 270 -9.04 -8.28 -22.96
C ILE A 270 -9.14 -9.13 -21.68
N ILE A 271 -8.08 -9.87 -21.32
CA ILE A 271 -8.04 -10.68 -20.09
C ILE A 271 -8.05 -9.76 -18.86
N GLN A 272 -7.17 -8.76 -18.85
CA GLN A 272 -7.14 -7.75 -17.79
C GLN A 272 -8.48 -7.01 -17.69
N PHE A 273 -9.03 -6.57 -18.84
CA PHE A 273 -10.34 -5.91 -18.86
C PHE A 273 -11.44 -6.75 -18.22
N SER A 274 -11.53 -7.99 -18.67
CA SER A 274 -12.55 -8.90 -18.14
C SER A 274 -12.41 -9.10 -16.64
N ALA A 275 -11.17 -9.26 -16.15
CA ALA A 275 -10.88 -9.39 -14.72
C ALA A 275 -11.30 -8.13 -13.95
N PHE A 276 -10.97 -6.92 -14.45
CA PHE A 276 -11.37 -5.67 -13.81
C PHE A 276 -12.89 -5.47 -13.80
N VAL A 277 -13.59 -5.77 -14.88
CA VAL A 277 -15.06 -5.69 -14.92
C VAL A 277 -15.69 -6.58 -13.87
N ILE A 278 -15.19 -7.81 -13.70
CA ILE A 278 -15.66 -8.74 -12.67
C ILE A 278 -15.41 -8.17 -11.28
N ILE A 279 -14.23 -7.62 -11.02
CA ILE A 279 -13.89 -7.00 -9.74
C ILE A 279 -14.76 -5.76 -9.47
N TRP A 280 -15.01 -4.91 -10.47
CA TRP A 280 -15.87 -3.74 -10.32
C TRP A 280 -17.30 -4.11 -9.95
N ILE A 281 -17.85 -5.20 -10.51
CA ILE A 281 -19.13 -5.76 -10.06
C ILE A 281 -19.03 -6.14 -8.58
N GLY A 282 -17.94 -6.80 -8.16
CA GLY A 282 -17.67 -7.11 -6.76
C GLY A 282 -17.63 -5.86 -5.88
N LEU A 283 -17.00 -4.76 -6.32
CA LEU A 283 -16.94 -3.50 -5.57
C LEU A 283 -18.32 -2.85 -5.35
N VAL A 284 -19.28 -3.05 -6.27
CA VAL A 284 -20.67 -2.61 -6.05
C VAL A 284 -21.27 -3.37 -4.86
N PHE A 285 -21.10 -4.69 -4.81
CA PHE A 285 -21.55 -5.51 -3.66
C PHE A 285 -20.84 -5.13 -2.36
N PHE A 286 -19.54 -4.85 -2.43
CA PHE A 286 -18.78 -4.36 -1.27
C PHE A 286 -19.34 -3.05 -0.74
N THR A 287 -19.57 -2.07 -1.63
CA THR A 287 -20.11 -0.77 -1.25
C THR A 287 -21.48 -0.91 -0.57
N TYR A 288 -22.33 -1.78 -1.11
CA TYR A 288 -23.62 -2.08 -0.49
C TYR A 288 -23.44 -2.73 0.89
N GLY A 289 -22.52 -3.70 1.01
CA GLY A 289 -22.19 -4.35 2.28
C GLY A 289 -21.67 -3.37 3.34
N GLU A 290 -20.85 -2.39 2.95
CA GLU A 290 -20.39 -1.32 3.85
C GLU A 290 -21.54 -0.43 4.33
N LEU A 291 -22.46 -0.08 3.43
CA LEU A 291 -23.64 0.70 3.81
C LEU A 291 -24.52 -0.06 4.80
N VAL A 292 -24.69 -1.38 4.63
CA VAL A 292 -25.40 -2.25 5.57
C VAL A 292 -24.71 -2.22 6.95
N ASP A 293 -23.39 -2.40 7.00
CA ASP A 293 -22.64 -2.41 8.26
C ASP A 293 -22.72 -1.04 8.97
N ILE A 294 -22.60 0.06 8.23
CA ILE A 294 -22.71 1.42 8.77
C ILE A 294 -24.13 1.68 9.35
N ARG A 295 -25.19 1.21 8.68
CA ARG A 295 -26.57 1.34 9.18
C ARG A 295 -26.77 0.53 10.44
N LYS A 296 -26.31 -0.72 10.49
CA LYS A 296 -26.34 -1.56 11.70
C LYS A 296 -25.62 -0.89 12.88
N MET A 297 -24.46 -0.27 12.63
CA MET A 297 -23.73 0.49 13.67
C MET A 297 -24.50 1.73 14.18
N LYS A 298 -25.43 2.28 13.39
CA LYS A 298 -26.29 3.39 13.80
C LYS A 298 -27.56 2.94 14.53
N GLY A 299 -27.83 1.65 14.64
CA GLY A 299 -29.06 1.09 15.20
C GLY A 299 -30.27 1.20 14.26
N GLU A 300 -30.04 1.40 12.95
CA GLU A 300 -31.11 1.40 11.94
C GLU A 300 -31.48 -0.04 11.60
N GLU A 301 -32.79 -0.36 11.51
CA GLU A 301 -33.24 -1.66 10.99
C GLU A 301 -32.81 -1.82 9.53
N VAL A 302 -32.15 -2.92 9.22
CA VAL A 302 -31.72 -3.27 7.87
C VAL A 302 -32.37 -4.57 7.48
N HIS A 303 -33.27 -4.54 6.49
CA HIS A 303 -33.78 -5.76 5.86
C HIS A 303 -32.66 -6.39 5.01
N ASP A 304 -32.18 -7.56 5.41
CA ASP A 304 -31.14 -8.32 4.71
C ASP A 304 -31.67 -9.04 3.46
#